data_af1a6bd195e50a17e3bc2e254f7e3089
#
_entry.id   af1a6bd195e50a17e3bc2e254f7e3089
#
_cell.length_a   1.000
_cell.length_b   1.000
_cell.length_c   1.000
_cell.angle_alpha   90.00
_cell.angle_beta   90.00
_cell.angle_gamma   90.00
#
_symmetry.space_group_name_H-M   'P 1'
#
loop_
_entity.id
_entity.type
_entity.pdbx_description
1 polymer ?
#
loop_
_entity_poly.entity_id
_entity_poly.type
_entity_poly.pdbx_seq_one_letter_code
_entity_poly.pdbx_strand_id
1 'polypeptide(L)'
;MKKLLLIICLLWSTISYADMKEYDVFGMTMPMMCGLPATVDKYIEDKGFTAINVSFGKEGAKEDGEIVFAITYYINDKRQTLAVAEAPTDPYKCMIFQTFDMIMNKNLLSGTDT
;
A
#
# COMPACT_ATOMS: atom_id res chain seq x y z
N MET A 1 10.66 -33.18 -27.49
CA MET A 1 10.37 -31.80 -27.79
C MET A 1 9.20 -31.23 -27.03
N LYS A 2 8.10 -31.99 -26.93
CA LYS A 2 6.95 -31.51 -26.17
C LYS A 2 7.27 -31.28 -24.69
N LYS A 3 8.12 -32.15 -24.12
CA LYS A 3 8.51 -32.00 -22.72
C LYS A 3 9.35 -30.75 -22.47
N LEU A 4 10.15 -30.38 -23.45
CA LEU A 4 10.98 -29.19 -23.35
C LEU A 4 10.13 -27.90 -23.34
N LEU A 5 9.09 -27.87 -24.17
CA LEU A 5 8.17 -26.74 -24.21
C LEU A 5 7.41 -26.57 -22.90
N LEU A 6 6.99 -27.67 -22.29
CA LEU A 6 6.31 -27.66 -21.02
C LEU A 6 7.20 -27.11 -19.91
N ILE A 7 8.45 -27.49 -19.89
CA ILE A 7 9.41 -27.03 -18.90
C ILE A 7 9.63 -25.52 -19.06
N ILE A 8 9.72 -25.03 -20.27
CA ILE A 8 9.89 -23.61 -20.53
C ILE A 8 8.68 -22.82 -20.04
N CYS A 9 7.48 -23.32 -20.30
CA CYS A 9 6.26 -22.65 -19.83
C CYS A 9 6.19 -22.61 -18.31
N LEU A 10 6.59 -23.65 -17.63
CA LEU A 10 6.61 -23.70 -16.17
C LEU A 10 7.61 -22.69 -15.59
N LEU A 11 8.76 -22.56 -16.22
CA LEU A 11 9.76 -21.59 -15.79
C LEU A 11 9.25 -20.17 -15.93
N TRP A 12 8.53 -19.88 -16.98
CA TRP A 12 7.99 -18.55 -17.21
C TRP A 12 6.94 -18.15 -16.17
N SER A 13 6.18 -19.13 -15.69
CA SER A 13 5.13 -18.83 -14.71
C SER A 13 5.67 -18.43 -13.35
N THR A 14 6.94 -18.65 -13.06
CA THR A 14 7.53 -18.31 -11.77
C THR A 14 8.32 -17.01 -11.78
N ILE A 15 8.46 -16.36 -12.94
CA ILE A 15 9.30 -15.17 -13.07
C ILE A 15 8.75 -13.96 -12.30
N SER A 16 7.43 -13.90 -12.08
CA SER A 16 6.81 -12.73 -11.46
C SER A 16 7.33 -12.42 -10.04
N TYR A 17 7.94 -13.38 -9.37
CA TYR A 17 8.45 -13.18 -8.02
C TYR A 17 9.97 -13.05 -7.95
N ALA A 18 10.64 -13.13 -9.08
CA ALA A 18 12.09 -13.15 -9.10
C ALA A 18 12.71 -11.87 -8.57
N ASP A 19 12.14 -10.72 -8.95
CA ASP A 19 12.67 -9.43 -8.57
C ASP A 19 12.64 -9.21 -7.07
N MET A 20 11.57 -9.63 -6.43
CA MET A 20 11.44 -9.45 -4.99
C MET A 20 12.40 -10.33 -4.22
N LYS A 21 12.67 -11.53 -4.74
CA LYS A 21 13.57 -12.46 -4.08
C LYS A 21 15.01 -11.97 -4.07
N GLU A 22 15.39 -11.17 -5.04
CA GLU A 22 16.73 -10.61 -5.10
C GLU A 22 17.06 -9.76 -3.88
N TYR A 23 16.06 -9.17 -3.26
CA TYR A 23 16.26 -8.29 -2.11
C TYR A 23 16.10 -9.01 -0.78
N ASP A 24 15.99 -10.33 -0.81
CA ASP A 24 15.90 -11.13 0.40
C ASP A 24 14.75 -10.68 1.31
N VAL A 25 13.60 -10.45 0.70
CA VAL A 25 12.40 -10.05 1.42
C VAL A 25 11.40 -11.19 1.47
N PHE A 26 10.53 -11.15 2.43
CA PHE A 26 9.51 -12.17 2.58
C PHE A 26 8.16 -11.55 2.92
N GLY A 27 7.08 -12.27 2.64
CA GLY A 27 5.74 -11.78 2.90
C GLY A 27 5.34 -11.90 4.36
N MET A 28 4.59 -10.93 4.82
CA MET A 28 4.01 -10.96 6.17
C MET A 28 2.56 -10.55 6.09
N THR A 29 1.77 -10.97 7.07
CA THR A 29 0.40 -10.54 7.19
C THR A 29 0.32 -9.32 8.11
N MET A 30 -0.50 -8.36 7.72
CA MET A 30 -0.74 -7.17 8.51
C MET A 30 -2.23 -7.02 8.74
N PRO A 31 -2.68 -6.86 10.00
CA PRO A 31 -4.10 -6.66 10.24
C PRO A 31 -4.56 -5.30 9.72
N MET A 32 -5.73 -5.28 9.10
CA MET A 32 -6.35 -4.06 8.62
C MET A 32 -7.75 -3.94 9.19
N MET A 33 -8.19 -2.72 9.42
CA MET A 33 -9.55 -2.46 9.89
C MET A 33 -10.40 -2.04 8.70
N CYS A 34 -11.34 -2.88 8.31
CA CYS A 34 -12.17 -2.63 7.15
C CYS A 34 -13.62 -2.35 7.55
N GLY A 35 -14.26 -1.48 6.82
CA GLY A 35 -15.65 -1.15 7.06
C GLY A 35 -16.30 -0.59 5.81
N LEU A 36 -17.59 -0.29 5.92
CA LEU A 36 -18.30 0.37 4.83
C LEU A 36 -17.67 1.74 4.57
N PRO A 37 -17.68 2.21 3.32
CA PRO A 37 -17.08 3.50 3.00
C PRO A 37 -17.60 4.64 3.88
N ALA A 38 -18.90 4.69 4.14
CA ALA A 38 -19.46 5.75 4.97
C ALA A 38 -18.91 5.73 6.39
N THR A 39 -18.67 4.55 6.93
CA THR A 39 -18.12 4.40 8.28
C THR A 39 -16.67 4.86 8.34
N VAL A 40 -15.87 4.44 7.36
CA VAL A 40 -14.47 4.84 7.30
C VAL A 40 -14.34 6.33 7.04
N ASP A 41 -15.16 6.87 6.14
CA ASP A 41 -15.15 8.30 5.84
C ASP A 41 -15.52 9.13 7.08
N LYS A 42 -16.45 8.63 7.88
CA LYS A 42 -16.82 9.30 9.13
C LYS A 42 -15.64 9.31 10.10
N TYR A 43 -14.92 8.23 10.22
CA TYR A 43 -13.73 8.16 11.07
C TYR A 43 -12.68 9.18 10.62
N ILE A 44 -12.46 9.26 9.30
CA ILE A 44 -11.51 10.22 8.72
C ILE A 44 -11.91 11.64 9.08
N GLU A 45 -13.18 11.94 8.89
CA GLU A 45 -13.71 13.29 9.20
C GLU A 45 -13.64 13.60 10.70
N ASP A 46 -14.08 12.67 11.54
CA ASP A 46 -14.09 12.86 12.99
C ASP A 46 -12.69 13.09 13.56
N LYS A 47 -11.68 12.49 12.95
CA LYS A 47 -10.30 12.64 13.42
C LYS A 47 -9.57 13.80 12.73
N GLY A 48 -10.26 14.53 11.87
CA GLY A 48 -9.69 15.70 11.21
C GLY A 48 -8.63 15.39 10.19
N PHE A 49 -8.67 14.21 9.60
CA PHE A 49 -7.72 13.81 8.58
C PHE A 49 -8.02 14.47 7.23
N THR A 50 -6.97 14.91 6.56
CA THR A 50 -7.05 15.48 5.22
C THR A 50 -6.17 14.66 4.28
N ALA A 51 -6.71 14.32 3.12
CA ALA A 51 -5.97 13.56 2.13
C ALA A 51 -4.82 14.39 1.57
N ILE A 52 -3.64 13.78 1.49
CA ILE A 52 -2.46 14.46 0.93
C ILE A 52 -2.03 13.86 -0.40
N ASN A 53 -2.30 12.58 -0.61
CA ASN A 53 -2.02 11.97 -1.91
C ASN A 53 -2.77 10.66 -2.02
N VAL A 54 -2.82 10.16 -3.25
CA VAL A 54 -3.33 8.83 -3.54
C VAL A 54 -2.34 8.15 -4.47
N SER A 55 -2.11 6.87 -4.25
CA SER A 55 -1.26 6.07 -5.11
C SER A 55 -1.97 4.76 -5.43
N PHE A 56 -1.46 4.04 -6.40
CA PHE A 56 -2.15 2.88 -6.94
C PHE A 56 -1.28 1.65 -6.85
N GLY A 57 -1.87 0.58 -6.33
CA GLY A 57 -1.24 -0.72 -6.35
C GLY A 57 -1.55 -1.42 -7.66
N LYS A 58 -0.53 -1.93 -8.31
CA LYS A 58 -0.67 -2.56 -9.61
C LYS A 58 -0.31 -4.03 -9.51
N GLU A 59 -0.95 -4.82 -10.34
CA GLU A 59 -0.75 -6.26 -10.35
C GLU A 59 0.71 -6.61 -10.60
N GLY A 60 1.24 -7.52 -9.77
CA GLY A 60 2.61 -7.96 -9.89
C GLY A 60 3.64 -6.91 -9.51
N ALA A 61 3.21 -5.81 -8.89
CA ALA A 61 4.09 -4.69 -8.55
C ALA A 61 4.85 -4.17 -9.76
N LYS A 62 4.19 -4.17 -10.91
CA LYS A 62 4.78 -3.72 -12.18
C LYS A 62 4.18 -2.40 -12.59
N GLU A 63 5.01 -1.55 -13.13
CA GLU A 63 4.62 -0.22 -13.56
C GLU A 63 3.49 -0.24 -14.59
N ASP A 64 3.49 -1.23 -15.46
CA ASP A 64 2.47 -1.38 -16.51
C ASP A 64 1.35 -2.36 -16.11
N GLY A 65 1.31 -2.81 -14.87
CA GLY A 65 0.26 -3.70 -14.41
C GLY A 65 -1.07 -3.00 -14.24
N GLU A 66 -2.14 -3.79 -14.16
CA GLU A 66 -3.47 -3.24 -13.93
C GLU A 66 -3.59 -2.75 -12.49
N ILE A 67 -4.34 -1.68 -12.31
CA ILE A 67 -4.61 -1.13 -10.98
C ILE A 67 -5.53 -2.10 -10.23
N VAL A 68 -5.05 -2.60 -9.09
CA VAL A 68 -5.83 -3.54 -8.28
C VAL A 68 -6.35 -2.89 -7.00
N PHE A 69 -5.71 -1.82 -6.54
CA PHE A 69 -6.21 -1.07 -5.40
C PHE A 69 -5.62 0.34 -5.41
N ALA A 70 -6.23 1.22 -4.63
CA ALA A 70 -5.72 2.57 -4.43
C ALA A 70 -5.49 2.77 -2.94
N ILE A 71 -4.44 3.48 -2.60
CA ILE A 71 -4.16 3.86 -1.22
C ILE A 71 -4.15 5.37 -1.13
N THR A 72 -4.97 5.91 -0.24
CA THR A 72 -4.99 7.33 0.04
C THR A 72 -4.30 7.57 1.37
N TYR A 73 -3.39 8.53 1.39
CA TYR A 73 -2.68 8.92 2.60
C TYR A 73 -3.26 10.20 3.14
N TYR A 74 -3.44 10.22 4.46
CA TYR A 74 -4.05 11.35 5.16
C TYR A 74 -3.13 11.83 6.27
N ILE A 75 -3.24 13.10 6.59
CA ILE A 75 -2.59 13.67 7.78
C ILE A 75 -3.60 14.54 8.53
N ASN A 76 -3.35 14.78 9.79
CA ASN A 76 -4.13 15.73 10.57
C ASN A 76 -3.20 16.66 11.35
N ASP A 77 -3.77 17.63 12.03
CA ASP A 77 -3.01 18.64 12.77
C ASP A 77 -2.37 18.08 14.06
N LYS A 78 -2.74 16.89 14.44
CA LYS A 78 -2.11 16.21 15.59
C LYS A 78 -0.90 15.38 15.20
N ARG A 79 -0.41 15.56 13.99
CA ARG A 79 0.75 14.83 13.44
C ARG A 79 0.51 13.33 13.40
N GLN A 80 -0.69 12.94 13.02
CA GLN A 80 -1.05 11.56 12.79
C GLN A 80 -1.17 11.32 11.29
N THR A 81 -0.87 10.12 10.85
CA THR A 81 -1.08 9.72 9.47
C THR A 81 -2.00 8.52 9.42
N LEU A 82 -2.69 8.39 8.32
CA LEU A 82 -3.62 7.28 8.10
C LEU A 82 -3.50 6.84 6.65
N ALA A 83 -3.41 5.54 6.42
CA ALA A 83 -3.42 4.99 5.08
C ALA A 83 -4.68 4.17 4.90
N VAL A 84 -5.44 4.47 3.86
CA VAL A 84 -6.70 3.80 3.56
C VAL A 84 -6.64 3.20 2.17
N ALA A 85 -6.94 1.92 2.09
CA ALA A 85 -6.94 1.19 0.82
C ALA A 85 -8.37 0.92 0.39
N GLU A 86 -8.60 0.99 -0.91
CA GLU A 86 -9.87 0.56 -1.50
C GLU A 86 -9.61 -0.05 -2.86
N ALA A 87 -10.40 -1.03 -3.22
CA ALA A 87 -10.29 -1.73 -4.49
C ALA A 87 -11.58 -1.53 -5.28
N PRO A 88 -11.50 -1.43 -6.61
CA PRO A 88 -12.70 -1.20 -7.43
C PRO A 88 -13.77 -2.28 -7.28
N THR A 89 -13.35 -3.50 -6.97
CA THR A 89 -14.26 -4.64 -6.87
C THR A 89 -14.68 -4.96 -5.45
N ASP A 90 -14.18 -4.22 -4.47
CA ASP A 90 -14.45 -4.47 -3.06
C ASP A 90 -15.36 -3.36 -2.52
N PRO A 91 -16.46 -3.71 -1.85
CA PRO A 91 -17.36 -2.69 -1.30
C PRO A 91 -16.85 -2.03 -0.04
N TYR A 92 -15.72 -2.48 0.51
CA TYR A 92 -15.21 -1.96 1.77
C TYR A 92 -14.01 -1.06 1.56
N LYS A 93 -13.80 -0.15 2.50
CA LYS A 93 -12.54 0.58 2.63
C LYS A 93 -11.79 0.00 3.82
N CYS A 94 -10.49 -0.10 3.70
CA CYS A 94 -9.67 -0.69 4.74
C CYS A 94 -8.62 0.31 5.22
N MET A 95 -8.61 0.55 6.51
CA MET A 95 -7.55 1.35 7.13
C MET A 95 -6.37 0.42 7.38
N ILE A 96 -5.28 0.67 6.67
CA ILE A 96 -4.12 -0.20 6.72
C ILE A 96 -3.33 0.04 7.99
N PHE A 97 -3.07 1.31 8.30
CA PHE A 97 -2.36 1.68 9.51
C PHE A 97 -2.67 3.14 9.84
N GLN A 98 -2.41 3.46 11.09
CA GLN A 98 -2.45 4.83 11.57
C GLN A 98 -1.17 5.03 12.37
N THR A 99 -0.50 6.15 12.14
CA THR A 99 0.73 6.47 12.86
C THR A 99 0.55 7.74 13.67
N PHE A 100 1.42 7.92 14.64
CA PHE A 100 1.37 9.01 15.58
C PHE A 100 2.73 9.70 15.63
N ASP A 101 2.73 10.95 16.09
CA ASP A 101 3.96 11.70 16.33
C ASP A 101 4.84 11.79 15.09
N MET A 102 4.20 12.10 13.96
CA MET A 102 4.91 12.26 12.68
C MET A 102 5.93 13.38 12.76
N ILE A 103 7.12 13.11 12.25
CA ILE A 103 8.18 14.11 12.14
C ILE A 103 8.44 14.35 10.66
N MET A 104 8.38 15.61 10.24
CA MET A 104 8.62 15.95 8.85
C MET A 104 10.07 15.70 8.49
N ASN A 105 10.30 15.19 7.31
CA ASN A 105 11.64 14.87 6.85
C ASN A 105 12.59 16.05 6.95
N LYS A 106 12.11 17.23 6.63
CA LYS A 106 12.92 18.45 6.73
C LYS A 106 13.44 18.66 8.14
N ASN A 107 12.55 18.50 9.13
CA ASN A 107 12.94 18.68 10.53
C ASN A 107 13.84 17.56 11.00
N LEU A 108 13.63 16.37 10.50
CA LEU A 108 14.45 15.22 10.84
C LEU A 108 15.89 15.44 10.40
N LEU A 109 16.06 15.87 9.16
CA LEU A 109 17.37 16.14 8.60
C LEU A 109 18.00 17.39 9.20
N SER A 110 17.22 18.43 9.39
CA SER A 110 17.68 19.66 10.00
C SER A 110 17.98 19.48 11.46
N GLY A 111 17.22 18.62 12.12
CA GLY A 111 17.48 18.28 13.51
C GLY A 111 18.85 17.72 13.72
N THR A 112 19.35 17.06 12.71
CA THR A 112 20.71 16.58 12.74
C THR A 112 21.68 17.69 12.39
N ASP A 113 21.23 18.67 11.65
CA ASP A 113 22.04 19.82 11.25
C ASP A 113 22.11 20.89 12.29
N THR A 114 21.12 20.89 13.10
CA THR A 114 21.06 21.93 14.14
C THR A 114 21.94 21.62 15.32
#